data_dc011e9f74bdb18b9ebf15194445aea3
#
_entry.id   dc011e9f74bdb18b9ebf15194445aea3
#
_cell.length_a   1.000
_cell.length_b   1.000
_cell.length_c   1.000
_cell.angle_alpha   90.00
_cell.angle_beta   90.00
_cell.angle_gamma   90.00
#
_symmetry.space_group_name_H-M   'P 1'
#
loop_
_entity.id
_entity.type
_entity.pdbx_description
1 polymer ?
#
loop_
_entity_poly.entity_id
_entity_poly.type
_entity_poly.pdbx_seq_one_letter_code
_entity_poly.pdbx_strand_id
1 'polypeptide(L)'
;MLFRLGLTWLLLVSASGAAELRLRINPRWGQAALSVPSAEFATAAGQSVRVTRLSALLSDFQLQRADGSVVRLEGQYGFIDAASGRLEVPLADIPAGKYTGLQFSIGVGPYANHADPGQWSAGQALNPLVNKLHWNWQGGYVFLALEGFWQNSPGTSPAGFSYHLATDAALMTVRFLTKFEIKDVTRVDLALDVAAFFKERKISAEDGSDTTHSGAHDALASQLVKVTQRAMFWLDAAPLRAAEPYVAAVPVVAAPVGTPLAFIVPAGFPQPMLPADNALTHEGVALGRQLFFDRRLSGNDRQSCASCHDPRQAMSDRVALSRGAEGQLGHRNAMPLFNLAWHPAYAWDAAQPTIRAQALAAMTNPIEMNAELADVEAKLADDPQVGHDFAAAFGSPQITRDRIGRALEQFLLTLVSVDARFDRAARGGAPLTAQENRGLELFLTEYDPVRGKRGGDCFHCHGGGLFSDFAVRSNGLDRVATDAGAKLTTGRSDDHGRFKTPSLRNVELTAPYMHDGRFKTLEAVLAHYDHGVKRPANLDPNLAKHPAAGMQLSAADQAALVAFLRTLTDSSFAGRASRDAPQVAP
;
A
#
# COMPACT_ATOMS: atom_id res chain seq x y z
N MET A 1 -9.62 -31.70 -73.79
CA MET A 1 -8.81 -30.66 -73.14
C MET A 1 -9.80 -29.77 -72.39
N LEU A 2 -10.09 -30.08 -71.14
CA LEU A 2 -11.12 -29.42 -70.29
C LEU A 2 -10.37 -28.64 -69.18
N PHE A 3 -10.41 -27.32 -69.27
CA PHE A 3 -9.93 -26.40 -68.21
C PHE A 3 -10.99 -26.33 -67.09
N ARG A 4 -10.63 -26.76 -65.88
CA ARG A 4 -11.39 -26.49 -64.67
C ARG A 4 -10.87 -25.17 -64.06
N LEU A 5 -11.72 -24.15 -64.06
CA LEU A 5 -11.55 -22.95 -63.24
C LEU A 5 -11.90 -23.26 -61.79
N GLY A 6 -10.90 -23.24 -60.91
CA GLY A 6 -11.09 -23.30 -59.46
C GLY A 6 -11.40 -21.89 -58.91
N LEU A 7 -12.61 -21.70 -58.42
CA LEU A 7 -13.02 -20.50 -57.71
C LEU A 7 -12.50 -20.59 -56.26
N THR A 8 -11.43 -19.85 -55.96
CA THR A 8 -10.92 -19.72 -54.61
C THR A 8 -11.74 -18.65 -53.86
N TRP A 9 -12.56 -19.08 -52.92
CA TRP A 9 -13.23 -18.17 -52.00
C TRP A 9 -12.21 -17.65 -50.99
N LEU A 10 -11.82 -16.38 -51.14
CA LEU A 10 -11.14 -15.63 -50.07
C LEU A 10 -12.19 -15.33 -49.00
N LEU A 11 -12.13 -16.06 -47.89
CA LEU A 11 -12.77 -15.64 -46.64
C LEU A 11 -12.07 -14.39 -46.16
N LEU A 12 -12.66 -13.25 -46.40
CA LEU A 12 -12.33 -11.99 -45.72
C LEU A 12 -12.73 -12.16 -44.25
N VAL A 13 -11.80 -12.63 -43.41
CA VAL A 13 -11.87 -12.44 -41.98
C VAL A 13 -11.67 -10.96 -41.76
N SER A 14 -12.77 -10.22 -41.61
CA SER A 14 -12.72 -8.86 -41.09
C SER A 14 -12.11 -8.96 -39.67
N ALA A 15 -10.89 -8.51 -39.51
CA ALA A 15 -10.30 -8.27 -38.22
C ALA A 15 -11.16 -7.17 -37.55
N SER A 16 -12.16 -7.59 -36.77
CA SER A 16 -12.85 -6.68 -35.87
C SER A 16 -11.80 -6.22 -34.86
N GLY A 17 -11.45 -4.93 -34.92
CA GLY A 17 -10.53 -4.34 -33.96
C GLY A 17 -10.97 -4.69 -32.55
N ALA A 18 -10.03 -5.06 -31.70
CA ALA A 18 -10.28 -5.30 -30.29
C ALA A 18 -10.72 -3.98 -29.65
N ALA A 19 -11.89 -3.98 -28.98
CA ALA A 19 -12.46 -2.83 -28.32
C ALA A 19 -12.14 -2.86 -26.80
N GLU A 20 -12.31 -1.73 -26.16
CA GLU A 20 -12.12 -1.55 -24.72
C GLU A 20 -13.46 -1.22 -24.05
N LEU A 21 -13.75 -1.87 -22.91
CA LEU A 21 -14.87 -1.53 -22.04
C LEU A 21 -14.32 -0.92 -20.74
N ARG A 22 -14.70 0.30 -20.44
CA ARG A 22 -14.40 0.95 -19.15
C ARG A 22 -15.59 0.81 -18.22
N LEU A 23 -15.45 -0.04 -17.22
CA LEU A 23 -16.47 -0.25 -16.22
C LEU A 23 -16.23 0.71 -15.06
N ARG A 24 -17.12 1.69 -14.87
CA ARG A 24 -17.03 2.67 -13.78
C ARG A 24 -18.04 2.33 -12.68
N ILE A 25 -17.54 2.22 -11.46
CA ILE A 25 -18.36 2.03 -10.26
C ILE A 25 -18.50 3.37 -9.54
N ASN A 26 -19.73 3.87 -9.43
CA ASN A 26 -20.03 5.15 -8.80
C ASN A 26 -20.62 4.90 -7.41
N PRO A 27 -19.87 5.15 -6.31
CA PRO A 27 -20.39 5.04 -4.95
C PRO A 27 -21.52 6.07 -4.72
N ARG A 28 -22.58 5.64 -4.04
CA ARG A 28 -23.73 6.49 -3.73
C ARG A 28 -24.20 6.27 -2.30
N TRP A 29 -24.90 7.27 -1.76
CA TRP A 29 -25.73 7.15 -0.57
C TRP A 29 -27.16 7.44 -0.98
N GLY A 30 -27.93 6.39 -1.24
CA GLY A 30 -29.23 6.50 -1.90
C GLY A 30 -29.09 7.17 -3.28
N GLN A 31 -29.71 8.33 -3.45
CA GLN A 31 -29.64 9.07 -4.72
C GLN A 31 -28.44 10.04 -4.81
N ALA A 32 -27.76 10.33 -3.70
CA ALA A 32 -26.63 11.24 -3.68
C ALA A 32 -25.32 10.54 -4.06
N ALA A 33 -24.43 11.22 -4.79
CA ALA A 33 -23.06 10.74 -5.00
C ALA A 33 -22.31 10.71 -3.66
N LEU A 34 -21.54 9.65 -3.42
CA LEU A 34 -20.71 9.48 -2.24
C LEU A 34 -19.24 9.71 -2.58
N SER A 35 -18.66 10.76 -2.04
CA SER A 35 -17.19 10.92 -2.01
C SER A 35 -16.61 10.25 -0.76
N VAL A 36 -15.38 9.76 -0.83
CA VAL A 36 -14.68 9.14 0.30
C VAL A 36 -13.37 9.88 0.55
N PRO A 37 -13.07 10.35 1.79
CA PRO A 37 -13.95 10.35 2.96
C PRO A 37 -15.26 11.10 2.74
N SER A 38 -16.35 10.58 3.34
CA SER A 38 -17.68 11.17 3.14
C SER A 38 -18.00 12.24 4.18
N ALA A 39 -19.04 13.03 3.88
CA ALA A 39 -19.80 13.73 4.91
C ALA A 39 -20.50 12.70 5.84
N GLU A 40 -21.08 13.16 6.93
CA GLU A 40 -21.93 12.34 7.78
C GLU A 40 -23.30 12.15 7.14
N PHE A 41 -23.80 10.92 7.18
CA PHE A 41 -25.12 10.55 6.67
C PHE A 41 -25.93 9.89 7.77
N ALA A 42 -27.21 10.23 7.84
CA ALA A 42 -28.16 9.57 8.73
C ALA A 42 -28.53 8.19 8.16
N THR A 43 -28.55 7.17 9.03
CA THR A 43 -29.09 5.84 8.71
C THR A 43 -30.58 5.77 9.03
N ALA A 44 -31.28 4.76 8.50
CA ALA A 44 -32.69 4.51 8.84
C ALA A 44 -32.89 4.20 10.34
N ALA A 45 -31.86 3.71 11.04
CA ALA A 45 -31.86 3.45 12.48
C ALA A 45 -31.59 4.70 13.34
N GLY A 46 -31.49 5.90 12.73
CA GLY A 46 -31.25 7.16 13.41
C GLY A 46 -29.80 7.38 13.86
N GLN A 47 -28.87 6.57 13.40
CA GLN A 47 -27.42 6.74 13.63
C GLN A 47 -26.84 7.66 12.56
N SER A 48 -25.71 8.31 12.86
CA SER A 48 -24.87 8.99 11.87
C SER A 48 -23.71 8.08 11.45
N VAL A 49 -23.41 8.03 10.16
CA VAL A 49 -22.31 7.26 9.56
C VAL A 49 -21.46 8.15 8.66
N ARG A 50 -20.14 8.00 8.77
CA ARG A 50 -19.15 8.60 7.88
C ARG A 50 -18.25 7.50 7.31
N VAL A 51 -18.18 7.37 5.99
CA VAL A 51 -17.35 6.39 5.29
C VAL A 51 -15.97 6.99 5.04
N THR A 52 -14.92 6.25 5.40
CA THR A 52 -13.52 6.67 5.20
C THR A 52 -12.76 5.79 4.22
N ARG A 53 -13.27 4.59 3.95
CA ARG A 53 -12.74 3.66 2.95
C ARG A 53 -13.86 2.91 2.25
N LEU A 54 -13.73 2.78 0.94
CA LEU A 54 -14.49 1.86 0.10
C LEU A 54 -13.57 1.39 -1.01
N SER A 55 -13.14 0.15 -0.93
CA SER A 55 -12.24 -0.48 -1.90
C SER A 55 -12.77 -1.86 -2.25
N ALA A 56 -12.65 -2.29 -3.52
CA ALA A 56 -13.08 -3.63 -3.94
C ALA A 56 -12.24 -4.16 -5.11
N LEU A 57 -12.11 -5.49 -5.16
CA LEU A 57 -11.56 -6.22 -6.30
C LEU A 57 -12.69 -6.73 -7.18
N LEU A 58 -12.46 -6.76 -8.48
CA LEU A 58 -13.40 -7.25 -9.49
C LEU A 58 -12.73 -8.31 -10.37
N SER A 59 -13.46 -9.36 -10.73
CA SER A 59 -12.97 -10.47 -11.57
C SER A 59 -14.09 -11.13 -12.39
N ASP A 60 -13.76 -12.18 -13.13
CA ASP A 60 -14.69 -13.09 -13.81
C ASP A 60 -15.65 -12.35 -14.75
N PHE A 61 -15.15 -11.35 -15.48
CA PHE A 61 -15.95 -10.56 -16.40
C PHE A 61 -16.48 -11.39 -17.56
N GLN A 62 -17.79 -11.32 -17.79
CA GLN A 62 -18.48 -12.02 -18.85
C GLN A 62 -19.49 -11.10 -19.55
N LEU A 63 -19.51 -11.16 -20.87
CA LEU A 63 -20.41 -10.37 -21.72
C LEU A 63 -21.29 -11.33 -22.51
N GLN A 64 -22.62 -11.20 -22.39
CA GLN A 64 -23.59 -12.01 -23.12
C GLN A 64 -24.01 -11.32 -24.41
N ARG A 65 -23.93 -12.01 -25.55
CA ARG A 65 -24.43 -11.54 -26.84
C ARG A 65 -25.91 -11.84 -27.03
N ALA A 66 -26.51 -11.21 -28.05
CA ALA A 66 -27.93 -11.42 -28.37
C ALA A 66 -28.25 -12.84 -28.83
N ASP A 67 -27.28 -13.57 -29.37
CA ASP A 67 -27.42 -15.00 -29.76
C ASP A 67 -27.26 -15.97 -28.58
N GLY A 68 -27.06 -15.45 -27.36
CA GLY A 68 -26.84 -16.23 -26.15
C GLY A 68 -25.38 -16.64 -25.92
N SER A 69 -24.48 -16.44 -26.87
CA SER A 69 -23.06 -16.71 -26.66
C SER A 69 -22.45 -15.78 -25.60
N VAL A 70 -21.39 -16.26 -24.90
CA VAL A 70 -20.75 -15.54 -23.82
C VAL A 70 -19.27 -15.33 -24.16
N VAL A 71 -18.85 -14.06 -24.10
CA VAL A 71 -17.44 -13.67 -24.15
C VAL A 71 -16.92 -13.60 -22.71
N ARG A 72 -15.92 -14.41 -22.38
CA ARG A 72 -15.23 -14.39 -21.08
C ARG A 72 -13.92 -13.64 -21.20
N LEU A 73 -13.67 -12.73 -20.26
CA LEU A 73 -12.44 -11.93 -20.21
C LEU A 73 -11.49 -12.55 -19.17
N GLU A 74 -10.85 -13.65 -19.55
CA GLU A 74 -9.98 -14.41 -18.66
C GLU A 74 -8.73 -13.62 -18.27
N GLY A 75 -8.28 -13.75 -17.01
CA GLY A 75 -7.08 -13.10 -16.50
C GLY A 75 -7.18 -11.58 -16.35
N GLN A 76 -8.35 -10.98 -16.58
CA GLN A 76 -8.58 -9.56 -16.34
C GLN A 76 -9.15 -9.34 -14.94
N TYR A 77 -8.53 -8.41 -14.21
CA TYR A 77 -8.88 -8.07 -12.84
C TYR A 77 -9.02 -6.56 -12.70
N GLY A 78 -9.96 -6.14 -11.86
CA GLY A 78 -10.20 -4.75 -11.53
C GLY A 78 -9.94 -4.45 -10.06
N PHE A 79 -9.52 -3.22 -9.80
CA PHE A 79 -9.45 -2.68 -8.45
C PHE A 79 -10.07 -1.29 -8.44
N ILE A 80 -11.02 -1.07 -7.55
CA ILE A 80 -11.61 0.23 -7.27
C ILE A 80 -11.24 0.69 -5.87
N ASP A 81 -10.99 1.99 -5.73
CA ASP A 81 -10.72 2.64 -4.45
C ASP A 81 -11.29 4.07 -4.48
N ALA A 82 -12.38 4.26 -3.75
CA ALA A 82 -13.10 5.52 -3.76
C ALA A 82 -12.31 6.67 -3.10
N ALA A 83 -11.44 6.37 -2.13
CA ALA A 83 -10.66 7.38 -1.44
C ALA A 83 -9.58 8.02 -2.35
N SER A 84 -9.02 7.25 -3.27
CA SER A 84 -8.06 7.75 -4.27
C SER A 84 -8.72 8.23 -5.57
N GLY A 85 -10.04 8.07 -5.72
CA GLY A 85 -10.77 8.37 -6.94
C GLY A 85 -10.59 7.32 -8.05
N ARG A 86 -9.99 6.16 -7.76
CA ARG A 86 -9.87 5.04 -8.70
C ARG A 86 -11.19 4.29 -8.77
N LEU A 87 -12.07 4.72 -9.68
CA LEU A 87 -13.43 4.19 -9.79
C LEU A 87 -13.67 3.44 -11.11
N GLU A 88 -12.68 3.36 -11.99
CA GLU A 88 -12.80 2.81 -13.34
C GLU A 88 -11.88 1.59 -13.53
N VAL A 89 -12.42 0.56 -14.17
CA VAL A 89 -11.70 -0.67 -14.53
C VAL A 89 -11.69 -0.78 -16.04
N PRO A 90 -10.54 -0.67 -16.70
CA PRO A 90 -10.39 -0.92 -18.12
C PRO A 90 -10.37 -2.43 -18.38
N LEU A 91 -11.17 -2.87 -19.35
CA LEU A 91 -11.24 -4.25 -19.85
C LEU A 91 -10.93 -4.23 -21.34
N ALA A 92 -9.89 -4.93 -21.75
CA ALA A 92 -9.36 -4.93 -23.09
C ALA A 92 -9.79 -6.17 -23.90
N ASP A 93 -9.43 -6.19 -25.16
CA ASP A 93 -9.56 -7.31 -26.08
C ASP A 93 -11.01 -7.83 -26.24
N ILE A 94 -11.96 -6.90 -26.24
CA ILE A 94 -13.37 -7.22 -26.37
C ILE A 94 -13.80 -7.15 -27.83
N PRO A 95 -14.45 -8.18 -28.39
CA PRO A 95 -15.02 -8.07 -29.73
C PRO A 95 -16.08 -6.97 -29.77
N ALA A 96 -15.93 -5.99 -30.69
CA ALA A 96 -16.96 -4.97 -30.89
C ALA A 96 -18.31 -5.60 -31.27
N GLY A 97 -19.41 -5.00 -30.81
CA GLY A 97 -20.75 -5.51 -31.11
C GLY A 97 -21.80 -5.23 -30.05
N LYS A 98 -22.98 -5.86 -30.24
CA LYS A 98 -24.14 -5.69 -29.35
C LYS A 98 -24.18 -6.78 -28.30
N TYR A 99 -24.40 -6.39 -27.07
CA TYR A 99 -24.47 -7.25 -25.90
C TYR A 99 -25.83 -7.08 -25.20
N THR A 100 -26.26 -8.12 -24.49
CA THR A 100 -27.53 -8.16 -23.75
C THR A 100 -27.34 -8.43 -22.27
N GLY A 101 -26.11 -8.58 -21.83
CA GLY A 101 -25.78 -8.78 -20.43
C GLY A 101 -24.31 -8.57 -20.12
N LEU A 102 -24.06 -8.12 -18.88
CA LEU A 102 -22.76 -8.01 -18.24
C LEU A 102 -22.81 -8.76 -16.92
N GLN A 103 -21.83 -9.61 -16.66
CA GLN A 103 -21.63 -10.28 -15.38
C GLN A 103 -20.18 -10.10 -14.94
N PHE A 104 -19.96 -9.94 -13.64
CA PHE A 104 -18.64 -9.98 -13.01
C PHE A 104 -18.77 -10.41 -11.55
N SER A 105 -17.64 -10.73 -10.92
CA SER A 105 -17.56 -11.01 -9.49
C SER A 105 -16.93 -9.83 -8.76
N ILE A 106 -17.48 -9.46 -7.58
CA ILE A 106 -16.78 -8.65 -6.58
C ILE A 106 -15.99 -9.65 -5.73
N GLY A 107 -14.66 -9.52 -5.78
CA GLY A 107 -13.71 -10.49 -5.28
C GLY A 107 -12.90 -11.14 -6.39
N VAL A 108 -12.19 -12.20 -6.03
CA VAL A 108 -11.36 -12.98 -6.96
C VAL A 108 -11.61 -14.46 -6.75
N GLY A 109 -11.62 -15.24 -7.84
CA GLY A 109 -11.82 -16.68 -7.77
C GLY A 109 -10.72 -17.41 -6.98
N PRO A 110 -10.97 -18.63 -6.48
CA PRO A 110 -10.07 -19.34 -5.55
C PRO A 110 -8.64 -19.47 -6.04
N TYR A 111 -8.44 -19.70 -7.34
CA TYR A 111 -7.10 -19.82 -7.91
C TYR A 111 -6.27 -18.53 -7.71
N ALA A 112 -6.81 -17.37 -8.07
CA ALA A 112 -6.13 -16.10 -7.91
C ALA A 112 -6.08 -15.65 -6.44
N ASN A 113 -7.11 -16.03 -5.65
CA ASN A 113 -7.19 -15.69 -4.23
C ASN A 113 -6.05 -16.31 -3.41
N HIS A 114 -5.67 -17.55 -3.72
CA HIS A 114 -4.66 -18.31 -2.98
C HIS A 114 -3.30 -18.38 -3.68
N ALA A 115 -3.15 -17.70 -4.80
CA ALA A 115 -1.90 -17.67 -5.55
C ALA A 115 -0.84 -16.79 -4.87
N ASP A 116 0.45 -17.04 -5.17
CA ASP A 116 1.54 -16.18 -4.70
C ASP A 116 1.34 -14.73 -5.18
N PRO A 117 1.20 -13.75 -4.28
CA PRO A 117 1.04 -12.35 -4.66
C PRO A 117 2.22 -11.81 -5.48
N GLY A 118 3.41 -12.42 -5.37
CA GLY A 118 4.60 -12.07 -6.15
C GLY A 118 4.47 -12.31 -7.65
N GLN A 119 3.49 -13.09 -8.10
CA GLN A 119 3.25 -13.29 -9.55
C GLN A 119 2.66 -12.06 -10.25
N TRP A 120 2.01 -11.16 -9.52
CA TRP A 120 1.34 -10.00 -10.09
C TRP A 120 2.32 -8.86 -10.33
N SER A 121 2.47 -8.47 -11.59
CA SER A 121 3.36 -7.35 -11.97
C SER A 121 2.99 -6.05 -11.27
N ALA A 122 3.96 -5.16 -11.16
CA ALA A 122 3.75 -3.82 -10.63
C ALA A 122 2.63 -3.10 -11.42
N GLY A 123 1.69 -2.49 -10.71
CA GLY A 123 0.54 -1.79 -11.30
C GLY A 123 -0.69 -2.67 -11.60
N GLN A 124 -0.59 -4.00 -11.62
CA GLN A 124 -1.75 -4.88 -11.78
C GLN A 124 -2.71 -4.78 -10.57
N ALA A 125 -4.02 -4.97 -10.83
CA ALA A 125 -5.07 -4.85 -9.82
C ALA A 125 -4.86 -5.78 -8.61
N LEU A 126 -4.31 -6.97 -8.82
CA LEU A 126 -4.06 -7.95 -7.76
C LEU A 126 -2.68 -7.79 -7.08
N ASN A 127 -1.83 -6.86 -7.51
CA ASN A 127 -0.61 -6.59 -6.77
C ASN A 127 -0.94 -5.94 -5.41
N PRO A 128 -0.52 -6.51 -4.26
CA PRO A 128 -0.83 -5.98 -2.93
C PRO A 128 -0.39 -4.55 -2.66
N LEU A 129 0.64 -4.06 -3.34
CA LEU A 129 1.08 -2.66 -3.23
C LEU A 129 0.08 -1.69 -3.88
N VAL A 130 -0.68 -2.17 -4.89
CA VAL A 130 -1.70 -1.39 -5.58
C VAL A 130 -3.01 -1.39 -4.78
N ASN A 131 -3.48 -2.57 -4.37
CA ASN A 131 -4.82 -2.71 -3.81
C ASN A 131 -4.88 -2.63 -2.27
N LYS A 132 -3.79 -2.98 -1.56
CA LYS A 132 -3.72 -3.04 -0.08
C LYS A 132 -4.84 -3.90 0.54
N LEU A 133 -5.26 -4.94 -0.18
CA LEU A 133 -6.36 -5.84 0.17
C LEU A 133 -5.90 -7.30 0.34
N HIS A 134 -4.59 -7.59 0.36
CA HIS A 134 -4.10 -8.95 0.49
C HIS A 134 -3.71 -9.28 1.93
N TRP A 135 -4.28 -10.36 2.47
CA TRP A 135 -3.97 -10.90 3.78
C TRP A 135 -3.12 -12.17 3.68
N ASN A 136 -1.83 -12.06 3.82
CA ASN A 136 -0.90 -13.20 3.74
C ASN A 136 -1.23 -14.31 4.74
N TRP A 137 -1.74 -13.95 5.90
CA TRP A 137 -2.01 -14.84 7.03
C TRP A 137 -3.33 -15.62 6.88
N GLN A 138 -4.30 -15.10 6.12
CA GLN A 138 -5.51 -15.84 5.72
C GLN A 138 -5.38 -16.47 4.33
N GLY A 139 -4.25 -16.24 3.66
CA GLY A 139 -3.94 -16.81 2.36
C GLY A 139 -4.85 -16.30 1.25
N GLY A 140 -5.21 -14.99 1.25
CA GLY A 140 -6.05 -14.46 0.21
C GLY A 140 -6.34 -12.96 0.30
N TYR A 141 -7.27 -12.52 -0.56
CA TYR A 141 -7.65 -11.12 -0.69
C TYR A 141 -8.91 -10.78 0.11
N VAL A 142 -8.97 -9.54 0.57
CA VAL A 142 -10.22 -8.86 0.92
C VAL A 142 -10.91 -8.47 -0.38
N PHE A 143 -12.14 -8.91 -0.57
CA PHE A 143 -12.90 -8.69 -1.79
C PHE A 143 -13.58 -7.33 -1.81
N LEU A 144 -14.06 -6.89 -0.64
CA LEU A 144 -14.59 -5.55 -0.40
C LEU A 144 -14.21 -5.10 1.00
N ALA A 145 -13.64 -3.90 1.12
CA ALA A 145 -13.38 -3.21 2.38
C ALA A 145 -14.24 -1.95 2.45
N LEU A 146 -15.09 -1.86 3.49
CA LEU A 146 -15.89 -0.68 3.82
C LEU A 146 -15.63 -0.31 5.28
N GLU A 147 -15.00 0.85 5.50
CA GLU A 147 -14.60 1.31 6.83
C GLU A 147 -15.08 2.74 7.09
N GLY A 148 -15.24 3.08 8.35
CA GLY A 148 -15.61 4.44 8.74
C GLY A 148 -15.97 4.58 10.21
N PHE A 149 -16.81 5.57 10.48
CA PHE A 149 -17.25 5.91 11.82
C PHE A 149 -18.78 5.92 11.90
N TRP A 150 -19.28 5.61 13.06
CA TRP A 150 -20.69 5.70 13.39
C TRP A 150 -20.90 6.31 14.77
N GLN A 151 -22.06 6.89 15.01
CA GLN A 151 -22.47 7.42 16.31
C GLN A 151 -23.98 7.31 16.48
N ASN A 152 -24.43 7.07 17.71
CA ASN A 152 -25.86 6.90 18.03
C ASN A 152 -26.66 8.19 17.92
N SER A 153 -26.04 9.34 18.20
CA SER A 153 -26.65 10.68 18.12
C SER A 153 -25.57 11.74 17.97
N PRO A 154 -25.89 12.89 17.38
CA PRO A 154 -24.95 14.01 17.29
C PRO A 154 -24.38 14.37 18.66
N GLY A 155 -23.04 14.54 18.74
CA GLY A 155 -22.34 14.91 19.97
C GLY A 155 -21.85 13.71 20.81
N THR A 156 -22.22 12.47 20.49
CA THR A 156 -21.56 11.28 21.06
C THR A 156 -20.20 11.06 20.41
N SER A 157 -19.26 10.43 21.12
CA SER A 157 -17.97 10.08 20.53
C SER A 157 -18.16 9.06 19.41
N PRO A 158 -17.62 9.31 18.20
CA PRO A 158 -17.69 8.35 17.13
C PRO A 158 -16.94 7.05 17.47
N ALA A 159 -17.54 5.90 17.13
CA ALA A 159 -16.90 4.61 17.14
C ALA A 159 -16.56 4.18 15.70
N GLY A 160 -15.55 3.33 15.54
CA GLY A 160 -15.17 2.77 14.24
C GLY A 160 -16.11 1.66 13.81
N PHE A 161 -16.24 1.44 12.49
CA PHE A 161 -16.72 0.20 11.92
C PHE A 161 -15.78 -0.28 10.82
N SER A 162 -15.73 -1.62 10.61
CA SER A 162 -14.82 -2.24 9.66
C SER A 162 -15.47 -3.49 9.08
N TYR A 163 -15.92 -3.40 7.82
CA TYR A 163 -16.51 -4.52 7.09
C TYR A 163 -15.55 -4.99 6.00
N HIS A 164 -14.88 -6.11 6.25
CA HIS A 164 -14.01 -6.77 5.29
C HIS A 164 -14.65 -8.08 4.82
N LEU A 165 -15.16 -8.07 3.59
CA LEU A 165 -15.67 -9.28 2.95
C LEU A 165 -14.50 -9.97 2.25
N ALA A 166 -14.16 -11.15 2.70
CA ALA A 166 -13.00 -11.93 2.29
C ALA A 166 -13.36 -13.43 2.26
N THR A 167 -12.42 -14.26 1.85
CA THR A 167 -12.55 -15.71 1.70
C THR A 167 -13.41 -16.13 0.49
N ASP A 168 -13.19 -17.33 -0.04
CA ASP A 168 -13.88 -17.83 -1.23
C ASP A 168 -15.42 -17.84 -1.08
N ALA A 169 -15.90 -18.04 0.17
CA ALA A 169 -17.33 -18.03 0.48
C ALA A 169 -17.99 -16.65 0.31
N ALA A 170 -17.20 -15.57 0.33
CA ALA A 170 -17.67 -14.20 0.15
C ALA A 170 -17.54 -13.70 -1.30
N LEU A 171 -17.24 -14.56 -2.28
CA LEU A 171 -17.22 -14.17 -3.69
C LEU A 171 -18.64 -13.80 -4.16
N MET A 172 -18.79 -12.59 -4.68
CA MET A 172 -20.11 -12.01 -4.99
C MET A 172 -20.28 -11.82 -6.48
N THR A 173 -21.05 -12.68 -7.13
CA THR A 173 -21.40 -12.51 -8.55
C THR A 173 -22.55 -11.51 -8.72
N VAL A 174 -22.34 -10.55 -9.61
CA VAL A 174 -23.33 -9.53 -9.99
C VAL A 174 -23.62 -9.68 -11.48
N ARG A 175 -24.92 -9.64 -11.86
CA ARG A 175 -25.37 -9.81 -13.24
C ARG A 175 -26.37 -8.74 -13.62
N PHE A 176 -26.16 -8.13 -14.79
CA PHE A 176 -27.05 -7.15 -15.40
C PHE A 176 -27.56 -7.68 -16.74
N LEU A 177 -28.87 -7.65 -16.95
CA LEU A 177 -29.52 -8.02 -18.21
C LEU A 177 -29.95 -6.71 -18.91
N THR A 178 -28.98 -6.03 -19.50
CA THR A 178 -29.17 -4.73 -20.16
C THR A 178 -28.55 -4.76 -21.54
N LYS A 179 -29.23 -4.17 -22.53
CA LYS A 179 -28.73 -4.07 -23.91
C LYS A 179 -27.77 -2.88 -24.02
N PHE A 180 -26.58 -3.13 -24.54
CA PHE A 180 -25.58 -2.11 -24.82
C PHE A 180 -24.72 -2.50 -26.01
N GLU A 181 -23.98 -1.56 -26.57
CA GLU A 181 -23.11 -1.77 -27.70
C GLU A 181 -21.68 -1.37 -27.34
N ILE A 182 -20.73 -2.24 -27.62
CA ILE A 182 -19.29 -1.97 -27.44
C ILE A 182 -18.69 -1.64 -28.80
N LYS A 183 -18.05 -0.47 -28.90
CA LYS A 183 -17.29 0.03 -30.04
C LYS A 183 -15.85 0.23 -29.58
N ASP A 184 -15.09 1.10 -30.23
CA ASP A 184 -13.66 1.32 -29.97
C ASP A 184 -13.31 1.43 -28.48
N VAL A 185 -13.87 2.43 -27.80
CA VAL A 185 -13.85 2.55 -26.33
C VAL A 185 -15.26 2.84 -25.84
N THR A 186 -15.77 2.01 -24.95
CA THR A 186 -17.13 2.16 -24.41
C THR A 186 -17.07 2.21 -22.88
N ARG A 187 -17.76 3.18 -22.26
CA ARG A 187 -17.90 3.25 -20.81
C ARG A 187 -19.28 2.78 -20.39
N VAL A 188 -19.30 1.95 -19.34
CA VAL A 188 -20.52 1.56 -18.64
C VAL A 188 -20.43 2.06 -17.21
N ASP A 189 -21.42 2.82 -16.79
CA ASP A 189 -21.54 3.35 -15.44
C ASP A 189 -22.48 2.46 -14.60
N LEU A 190 -21.97 1.95 -13.49
CA LEU A 190 -22.71 1.25 -12.45
C LEU A 190 -22.69 2.06 -11.16
N ALA A 191 -23.65 1.85 -10.29
CA ALA A 191 -23.67 2.42 -8.95
C ALA A 191 -23.57 1.33 -7.90
N LEU A 192 -22.93 1.67 -6.76
CA LEU A 192 -22.97 0.91 -5.53
C LEU A 192 -23.61 1.78 -4.44
N ASP A 193 -24.83 1.42 -4.02
CA ASP A 193 -25.53 2.14 -2.94
C ASP A 193 -25.02 1.71 -1.56
N VAL A 194 -24.13 2.51 -1.00
CA VAL A 194 -23.52 2.26 0.32
C VAL A 194 -24.55 2.41 1.45
N ALA A 195 -25.63 3.21 1.28
CA ALA A 195 -26.69 3.29 2.27
C ALA A 195 -27.37 1.94 2.54
N ALA A 196 -27.38 1.03 1.55
CA ALA A 196 -27.97 -0.30 1.70
C ALA A 196 -27.30 -1.14 2.81
N PHE A 197 -26.01 -0.91 3.08
CA PHE A 197 -25.29 -1.61 4.14
C PHE A 197 -25.82 -1.28 5.55
N PHE A 198 -26.50 -0.15 5.70
CA PHE A 198 -26.97 0.41 6.97
C PHE A 198 -28.50 0.49 7.07
N LYS A 199 -29.23 0.03 6.05
CA LYS A 199 -30.70 0.21 5.95
C LYS A 199 -31.47 -0.64 6.96
N GLU A 200 -31.05 -1.87 7.19
CA GLU A 200 -31.81 -2.88 7.95
C GLU A 200 -31.21 -3.16 9.32
N ARG A 201 -30.23 -2.37 9.75
CA ARG A 201 -29.54 -2.63 11.02
C ARG A 201 -29.14 -1.37 11.75
N LYS A 202 -29.02 -1.50 13.05
CA LYS A 202 -28.31 -0.58 13.90
C LYS A 202 -26.88 -1.11 14.12
N ILE A 203 -25.89 -0.24 13.97
CA ILE A 203 -24.50 -0.59 14.24
C ILE A 203 -24.29 -0.56 15.76
N SER A 204 -23.65 -1.58 16.32
CA SER A 204 -23.33 -1.66 17.74
C SER A 204 -22.07 -2.49 17.98
N ALA A 205 -21.17 -1.98 18.81
CA ALA A 205 -20.04 -2.74 19.31
C ALA A 205 -20.46 -3.83 20.33
N GLU A 206 -21.64 -3.68 20.96
CA GLU A 206 -22.13 -4.62 21.98
C GLU A 206 -22.58 -5.96 21.38
N ASP A 207 -23.09 -5.96 20.15
CA ASP A 207 -23.50 -7.17 19.43
C ASP A 207 -22.51 -7.56 18.31
N GLY A 208 -21.42 -6.80 18.17
CA GLY A 208 -20.38 -7.00 17.16
C GLY A 208 -20.84 -6.73 15.73
N SER A 209 -21.92 -5.92 15.54
CA SER A 209 -22.37 -5.55 14.20
C SER A 209 -21.58 -4.41 13.56
N ASP A 210 -20.58 -3.88 14.27
CA ASP A 210 -19.64 -2.87 13.79
C ASP A 210 -18.42 -3.45 13.06
N THR A 211 -18.21 -4.78 13.11
CA THR A 211 -17.03 -5.38 12.49
C THR A 211 -17.29 -6.77 11.91
N THR A 212 -16.65 -7.08 10.78
CA THR A 212 -16.52 -8.43 10.23
C THR A 212 -15.25 -8.58 9.40
N HIS A 213 -14.63 -9.77 9.48
CA HIS A 213 -13.49 -10.21 8.67
C HIS A 213 -13.78 -11.53 7.97
N SER A 214 -15.06 -11.83 7.72
CA SER A 214 -15.52 -13.04 7.02
C SER A 214 -15.00 -14.35 7.65
N GLY A 215 -14.94 -14.41 8.98
CA GLY A 215 -14.60 -15.64 9.68
C GLY A 215 -15.57 -16.79 9.36
N ALA A 216 -15.18 -18.00 9.68
CA ALA A 216 -16.06 -19.17 9.52
C ALA A 216 -17.40 -18.95 10.24
N HIS A 217 -18.52 -19.16 9.55
CA HIS A 217 -19.89 -18.97 10.07
C HIS A 217 -20.24 -17.52 10.45
N ASP A 218 -19.57 -16.52 9.92
CA ASP A 218 -19.89 -15.10 10.15
C ASP A 218 -21.22 -14.71 9.47
N ALA A 219 -22.26 -14.60 10.29
CA ALA A 219 -23.60 -14.25 9.82
C ALA A 219 -23.65 -12.81 9.27
N LEU A 220 -22.89 -11.88 9.85
CA LEU A 220 -22.78 -10.50 9.39
C LEU A 220 -22.15 -10.45 7.99
N ALA A 221 -21.02 -11.15 7.79
CA ALA A 221 -20.39 -11.24 6.48
C ALA A 221 -21.35 -11.82 5.43
N SER A 222 -22.04 -12.91 5.77
CA SER A 222 -23.01 -13.55 4.86
C SER A 222 -24.18 -12.64 4.49
N GLN A 223 -24.64 -11.80 5.42
CA GLN A 223 -25.67 -10.80 5.16
C GLN A 223 -25.14 -9.68 4.27
N LEU A 224 -23.93 -9.16 4.57
CA LEU A 224 -23.30 -8.08 3.78
C LEU A 224 -22.99 -8.50 2.35
N VAL A 225 -22.59 -9.74 2.11
CA VAL A 225 -22.45 -10.33 0.76
C VAL A 225 -23.75 -10.18 -0.05
N LYS A 226 -24.89 -10.55 0.53
CA LYS A 226 -26.21 -10.41 -0.13
C LYS A 226 -26.59 -8.95 -0.33
N VAL A 227 -26.28 -8.08 0.65
CA VAL A 227 -26.50 -6.64 0.52
C VAL A 227 -25.69 -6.06 -0.62
N THR A 228 -24.39 -6.38 -0.70
CA THR A 228 -23.49 -5.90 -1.76
C THR A 228 -24.02 -6.25 -3.16
N GLN A 229 -24.45 -7.48 -3.37
CA GLN A 229 -25.00 -7.93 -4.65
C GLN A 229 -26.26 -7.15 -5.05
N ARG A 230 -27.12 -6.83 -4.10
CA ARG A 230 -28.38 -6.06 -4.33
C ARG A 230 -28.16 -4.55 -4.42
N ALA A 231 -27.10 -4.04 -3.79
CA ALA A 231 -26.74 -2.63 -3.78
C ALA A 231 -26.10 -2.15 -5.09
N MET A 232 -25.69 -3.09 -5.96
CA MET A 232 -25.11 -2.78 -7.26
C MET A 232 -26.19 -2.67 -8.33
N PHE A 233 -26.24 -1.57 -9.05
CA PHE A 233 -27.22 -1.35 -10.11
C PHE A 233 -26.66 -0.58 -11.30
N TRP A 234 -27.31 -0.75 -12.44
CA TRP A 234 -26.94 -0.10 -13.69
C TRP A 234 -27.44 1.34 -13.67
N LEU A 235 -26.55 2.28 -14.02
CA LEU A 235 -26.93 3.66 -14.26
C LEU A 235 -27.24 3.81 -15.75
N ASP A 236 -28.43 4.35 -16.10
CA ASP A 236 -28.75 4.66 -17.48
C ASP A 236 -27.70 5.60 -18.06
N ALA A 237 -27.10 5.18 -19.16
CA ALA A 237 -25.98 5.86 -19.76
C ALA A 237 -26.35 7.29 -20.18
N ALA A 238 -25.68 8.28 -19.61
CA ALA A 238 -25.52 9.55 -20.30
C ALA A 238 -24.77 9.30 -21.63
N PRO A 239 -25.10 10.03 -22.73
CA PRO A 239 -24.46 9.82 -24.00
C PRO A 239 -22.93 9.94 -23.83
N LEU A 240 -22.23 8.89 -24.24
CA LEU A 240 -20.78 8.76 -24.11
C LEU A 240 -20.10 9.92 -24.87
N ARG A 241 -19.42 10.80 -24.14
CA ARG A 241 -18.29 11.51 -24.73
C ARG A 241 -17.20 10.47 -24.96
N ALA A 242 -16.66 10.42 -26.17
CA ALA A 242 -15.48 9.59 -26.46
C ALA A 242 -14.44 9.89 -25.37
N ALA A 243 -14.10 8.90 -24.58
CA ALA A 243 -13.01 9.03 -23.65
C ALA A 243 -11.74 9.14 -24.50
N GLU A 244 -10.90 10.13 -24.22
CA GLU A 244 -9.59 10.16 -24.83
C GLU A 244 -8.88 8.85 -24.49
N PRO A 245 -8.23 8.20 -25.46
CA PRO A 245 -7.51 6.95 -25.20
C PRO A 245 -6.44 7.24 -24.13
N TYR A 246 -6.53 6.54 -23.01
CA TYR A 246 -5.44 6.49 -22.04
C TYR A 246 -4.28 5.74 -22.70
N VAL A 247 -3.40 6.48 -23.35
CA VAL A 247 -2.11 5.98 -23.77
C VAL A 247 -1.26 5.96 -22.49
N ALA A 248 -1.15 4.80 -21.85
CA ALA A 248 -0.06 4.57 -20.94
C ALA A 248 1.22 4.78 -21.75
N ALA A 249 1.87 5.92 -21.57
CA ALA A 249 3.18 6.14 -22.12
C ALA A 249 4.09 5.07 -21.49
N VAL A 250 4.36 4.00 -22.24
CA VAL A 250 5.46 3.09 -21.89
C VAL A 250 6.71 3.95 -22.06
N PRO A 251 7.40 4.33 -20.97
CA PRO A 251 8.62 5.10 -21.12
C PRO A 251 9.58 4.24 -21.94
N VAL A 252 10.11 4.80 -23.02
CA VAL A 252 11.22 4.20 -23.76
C VAL A 252 12.40 4.24 -22.81
N VAL A 253 12.65 3.13 -22.14
CA VAL A 253 13.79 2.97 -21.23
C VAL A 253 15.03 2.91 -22.11
N ALA A 254 15.85 3.96 -22.08
CA ALA A 254 17.19 3.90 -22.65
C ALA A 254 17.97 2.78 -21.96
N ALA A 255 18.74 2.00 -22.72
CA ALA A 255 19.59 0.97 -22.10
C ALA A 255 20.49 1.61 -21.03
N PRO A 256 20.59 1.01 -19.84
CA PRO A 256 21.44 1.55 -18.79
C PRO A 256 22.89 1.62 -19.25
N VAL A 257 23.60 2.64 -18.82
CA VAL A 257 25.05 2.69 -18.90
C VAL A 257 25.61 1.90 -17.74
N GLY A 258 26.68 1.16 -17.95
CA GLY A 258 27.26 0.26 -16.94
C GLY A 258 26.73 -1.18 -17.03
N THR A 259 27.19 -2.01 -16.11
CA THR A 259 26.86 -3.44 -16.04
C THR A 259 25.52 -3.64 -15.33
N PRO A 260 24.48 -4.16 -16.01
CA PRO A 260 23.16 -4.33 -15.40
C PRO A 260 23.19 -5.20 -14.13
N LEU A 261 22.47 -4.76 -13.09
CA LEU A 261 22.25 -5.49 -11.86
C LEU A 261 20.77 -5.89 -11.74
N ALA A 262 20.50 -7.20 -11.67
CA ALA A 262 19.14 -7.68 -11.52
C ALA A 262 18.61 -7.42 -10.10
N PHE A 263 17.42 -6.82 -9.99
CA PHE A 263 16.70 -6.76 -8.72
C PHE A 263 15.99 -8.10 -8.47
N ILE A 264 16.37 -8.79 -7.40
CA ILE A 264 15.76 -10.07 -7.05
C ILE A 264 14.60 -9.83 -6.07
N VAL A 265 13.38 -10.13 -6.51
CA VAL A 265 12.21 -10.08 -5.63
C VAL A 265 12.17 -11.33 -4.77
N PRO A 266 12.16 -11.21 -3.44
CA PRO A 266 12.10 -12.37 -2.57
C PRO A 266 10.76 -13.09 -2.68
N ALA A 267 10.76 -14.41 -2.49
CA ALA A 267 9.53 -15.21 -2.48
C ALA A 267 8.53 -14.69 -1.43
N GLY A 268 7.28 -14.57 -1.80
CA GLY A 268 6.20 -14.03 -0.97
C GLY A 268 6.15 -12.50 -0.88
N PHE A 269 7.05 -11.79 -1.57
CA PHE A 269 6.99 -10.33 -1.69
C PHE A 269 6.31 -9.94 -3.00
N PRO A 270 5.48 -8.88 -3.01
CA PRO A 270 4.90 -8.38 -4.25
C PRO A 270 5.97 -7.78 -5.17
N GLN A 271 5.71 -7.77 -6.48
CA GLN A 271 6.59 -7.10 -7.43
C GLN A 271 6.60 -5.59 -7.16
N PRO A 272 7.77 -4.96 -6.90
CA PRO A 272 7.86 -3.54 -6.65
C PRO A 272 7.79 -2.73 -7.95
N MET A 273 7.39 -1.45 -7.85
CA MET A 273 7.53 -0.49 -8.95
C MET A 273 8.93 0.12 -8.91
N LEU A 274 9.87 -0.48 -9.64
CA LEU A 274 11.19 0.12 -9.79
C LEU A 274 11.15 1.33 -10.73
N PRO A 275 12.04 2.34 -10.53
CA PRO A 275 12.14 3.49 -11.42
C PRO A 275 12.48 3.08 -12.84
N ALA A 276 11.60 3.35 -13.80
CA ALA A 276 11.81 2.98 -15.20
C ALA A 276 12.98 3.74 -15.85
N ASP A 277 13.30 4.93 -15.35
CA ASP A 277 14.33 5.83 -15.88
C ASP A 277 15.69 5.68 -15.15
N ASN A 278 15.81 4.72 -14.21
CA ASN A 278 17.01 4.51 -13.40
C ASN A 278 17.25 3.03 -13.11
N ALA A 279 17.51 2.25 -14.15
CA ALA A 279 17.81 0.83 -14.03
C ALA A 279 19.06 0.60 -13.17
N LEU A 280 19.04 -0.46 -12.35
CA LEU A 280 20.16 -0.80 -11.48
C LEU A 280 21.39 -1.26 -12.29
N THR A 281 22.55 -0.73 -11.93
CA THR A 281 23.86 -1.15 -12.44
C THR A 281 24.85 -1.33 -11.29
N HIS A 282 25.85 -2.19 -11.47
CA HIS A 282 26.89 -2.37 -10.46
C HIS A 282 27.63 -1.07 -10.16
N GLU A 283 27.92 -0.28 -11.18
CA GLU A 283 28.63 1.01 -11.08
C GLU A 283 27.77 2.07 -10.40
N GLY A 284 26.49 2.14 -10.76
CA GLY A 284 25.55 3.08 -10.14
C GLY A 284 25.31 2.79 -8.67
N VAL A 285 25.17 1.52 -8.29
CA VAL A 285 25.08 1.08 -6.89
C VAL A 285 26.35 1.37 -6.11
N ALA A 286 27.53 1.11 -6.69
CA ALA A 286 28.82 1.39 -6.06
C ALA A 286 29.00 2.89 -5.81
N LEU A 287 28.72 3.73 -6.80
CA LEU A 287 28.74 5.19 -6.68
C LEU A 287 27.72 5.67 -5.62
N GLY A 288 26.49 5.18 -5.66
CA GLY A 288 25.46 5.54 -4.68
C GLY A 288 25.87 5.19 -3.25
N ARG A 289 26.52 4.04 -3.06
CA ARG A 289 27.08 3.65 -1.76
C ARG A 289 28.18 4.60 -1.33
N GLN A 290 29.13 4.97 -2.19
CA GLN A 290 30.18 5.93 -1.90
C GLN A 290 29.56 7.27 -1.45
N LEU A 291 28.61 7.80 -2.21
CA LEU A 291 27.92 9.06 -1.90
C LEU A 291 27.16 9.00 -0.57
N PHE A 292 26.54 7.86 -0.23
CA PHE A 292 25.81 7.70 1.02
C PHE A 292 26.70 7.93 2.27
N PHE A 293 27.98 7.64 2.18
CA PHE A 293 28.96 7.87 3.24
C PHE A 293 29.78 9.15 3.07
N ASP A 294 29.57 9.90 1.97
CA ASP A 294 30.34 11.09 1.66
C ASP A 294 29.85 12.31 2.44
N ARG A 295 30.73 12.87 3.26
CA ARG A 295 30.43 14.05 4.08
C ARG A 295 30.33 15.34 3.26
N ARG A 296 30.89 15.39 2.04
CA ARG A 296 30.79 16.53 1.12
C ARG A 296 29.34 16.81 0.70
N LEU A 297 28.41 15.87 0.94
CA LEU A 297 26.99 16.06 0.68
C LEU A 297 26.30 16.99 1.71
N SER A 298 26.98 17.39 2.80
CA SER A 298 26.46 18.36 3.77
C SER A 298 27.07 19.75 3.59
N GLY A 299 26.37 20.77 4.07
CA GLY A 299 26.83 22.17 3.95
C GLY A 299 28.16 22.46 4.67
N ASN A 300 28.46 21.73 5.74
CA ASN A 300 29.64 21.89 6.57
C ASN A 300 30.69 20.76 6.43
N ASP A 301 30.51 19.82 5.50
CA ASP A 301 31.39 18.67 5.23
C ASP A 301 31.64 17.74 6.44
N ARG A 302 30.68 17.69 7.40
CA ARG A 302 30.82 16.91 8.64
C ARG A 302 29.82 15.75 8.72
N GLN A 303 28.74 15.80 7.97
CA GLN A 303 27.68 14.79 7.98
C GLN A 303 27.54 14.11 6.62
N SER A 304 27.16 12.85 6.66
CA SER A 304 26.71 12.07 5.51
C SER A 304 25.34 11.48 5.82
N CYS A 305 24.70 10.81 4.86
CA CYS A 305 23.45 10.08 5.11
C CYS A 305 23.60 9.06 6.26
N ALA A 306 24.78 8.41 6.35
CA ALA A 306 25.09 7.44 7.40
C ALA A 306 25.18 8.06 8.82
N SER A 307 25.23 9.38 8.95
CA SER A 307 25.23 10.05 10.27
C SER A 307 23.91 9.90 11.01
N CYS A 308 22.78 9.81 10.25
CA CYS A 308 21.43 9.62 10.79
C CYS A 308 20.83 8.24 10.41
N HIS A 309 21.46 7.53 9.47
CA HIS A 309 21.03 6.20 9.01
C HIS A 309 22.17 5.19 9.22
N ASP A 310 22.45 4.89 10.52
CA ASP A 310 23.56 4.01 10.93
C ASP A 310 23.32 2.56 10.45
N PRO A 311 24.21 1.99 9.62
CA PRO A 311 24.11 0.58 9.19
C PRO A 311 24.02 -0.41 10.35
N ARG A 312 24.60 -0.10 11.51
CA ARG A 312 24.56 -0.94 12.71
C ARG A 312 23.21 -0.92 13.42
N GLN A 313 22.33 0.00 13.07
CA GLN A 313 20.97 0.18 13.58
C GLN A 313 19.91 -0.06 12.50
N ALA A 314 20.16 -1.04 11.64
CA ALA A 314 19.28 -1.29 10.48
C ALA A 314 18.99 0.00 9.67
N MET A 315 20.01 0.83 9.47
CA MET A 315 19.93 2.09 8.72
C MET A 315 18.97 3.13 9.36
N SER A 316 18.87 3.19 10.68
CA SER A 316 18.13 4.20 11.45
C SER A 316 19.03 4.89 12.47
N ASP A 317 18.51 5.83 13.27
CA ASP A 317 19.24 6.52 14.34
C ASP A 317 18.87 5.95 15.72
N ARG A 318 19.77 6.10 16.70
CA ARG A 318 19.57 5.67 18.10
C ARG A 318 18.91 6.74 18.97
N VAL A 319 18.72 7.92 18.45
CA VAL A 319 18.14 9.07 19.17
C VAL A 319 16.74 9.38 18.64
N ALA A 320 15.93 10.01 19.48
CA ALA A 320 14.58 10.37 19.09
C ALA A 320 14.57 11.32 17.89
N LEU A 321 15.44 12.31 17.93
CA LEU A 321 15.60 13.33 16.88
C LEU A 321 17.08 13.49 16.56
N SER A 322 17.43 13.30 15.30
CA SER A 322 18.79 13.45 14.80
C SER A 322 19.23 14.93 14.83
N ARG A 323 20.55 15.17 14.93
CA ARG A 323 21.11 16.51 14.82
C ARG A 323 21.50 16.82 13.39
N GLY A 324 21.09 17.96 12.91
CA GLY A 324 21.49 18.49 11.60
C GLY A 324 22.92 19.04 11.60
N ALA A 325 23.35 19.46 10.41
CA ALA A 325 24.69 19.95 10.15
C ALA A 325 25.08 21.13 11.05
N GLU A 326 24.15 22.03 11.39
CA GLU A 326 24.37 23.17 12.26
C GLU A 326 24.06 22.86 13.74
N GLY A 327 23.87 21.58 14.10
CA GLY A 327 23.65 21.11 15.47
C GLY A 327 22.21 21.20 15.99
N GLN A 328 21.27 21.75 15.23
CA GLN A 328 19.86 21.80 15.57
C GLN A 328 19.23 20.41 15.52
N LEU A 329 18.14 20.21 16.26
CA LEU A 329 17.41 18.94 16.23
C LEU A 329 16.43 18.90 15.07
N GLY A 330 16.32 17.76 14.41
CA GLY A 330 15.25 17.45 13.50
C GLY A 330 13.89 17.46 14.20
N HIS A 331 12.81 17.42 13.44
CA HIS A 331 11.46 17.41 14.00
C HIS A 331 10.87 16.00 14.10
N ARG A 332 11.43 15.04 13.36
CA ARG A 332 10.95 13.66 13.30
C ARG A 332 12.10 12.67 13.44
N ASN A 333 11.76 11.48 13.90
CA ASN A 333 12.71 10.37 14.02
C ASN A 333 13.20 9.91 12.64
N ALA A 334 14.47 9.51 12.53
CA ALA A 334 15.05 9.00 11.30
C ALA A 334 14.45 7.63 10.96
N MET A 335 13.78 7.53 9.82
CA MET A 335 13.20 6.27 9.35
C MET A 335 14.29 5.30 8.90
N PRO A 336 14.13 3.97 9.13
CA PRO A 336 15.06 3.00 8.62
C PRO A 336 15.03 2.92 7.09
N LEU A 337 16.21 2.68 6.48
CA LEU A 337 16.38 2.63 5.03
C LEU A 337 16.60 1.18 4.55
N PHE A 338 15.56 0.37 4.59
CA PHE A 338 15.53 -0.95 3.97
C PHE A 338 14.18 -1.22 3.31
N ASN A 339 14.17 -2.13 2.34
CA ASN A 339 12.99 -2.51 1.56
C ASN A 339 12.28 -1.33 0.89
N LEU A 340 13.02 -0.26 0.59
CA LEU A 340 12.47 0.96 0.02
C LEU A 340 11.85 0.78 -1.37
N ALA A 341 12.24 -0.26 -2.11
CA ALA A 341 11.65 -0.62 -3.40
C ALA A 341 10.13 -0.84 -3.34
N TRP A 342 9.59 -1.17 -2.18
CA TRP A 342 8.17 -1.43 -1.96
C TRP A 342 7.39 -0.25 -1.36
N HIS A 343 8.06 0.86 -1.04
CA HIS A 343 7.39 2.02 -0.47
C HIS A 343 6.72 2.85 -1.58
N PRO A 344 5.42 3.17 -1.46
CA PRO A 344 4.72 3.99 -2.46
C PRO A 344 5.09 5.47 -2.38
N ALA A 345 5.63 5.91 -1.24
CA ALA A 345 6.10 7.27 -0.99
C ALA A 345 7.03 7.28 0.23
N TYR A 346 7.81 8.33 0.38
CA TYR A 346 8.89 8.45 1.37
C TYR A 346 8.61 9.59 2.35
N ALA A 347 9.41 9.70 3.42
CA ALA A 347 9.16 10.46 4.64
C ALA A 347 7.96 9.95 5.46
N TRP A 348 7.83 10.45 6.71
CA TRP A 348 6.75 10.08 7.62
C TRP A 348 5.36 10.54 7.14
N ASP A 349 5.30 11.65 6.44
CA ASP A 349 4.08 12.25 5.88
C ASP A 349 3.81 11.87 4.42
N ALA A 350 4.59 10.90 3.89
CA ALA A 350 4.52 10.47 2.49
C ALA A 350 4.71 11.62 1.48
N ALA A 351 5.50 12.64 1.84
CA ALA A 351 5.67 13.85 1.04
C ALA A 351 6.47 13.63 -0.25
N GLN A 352 7.36 12.65 -0.27
CA GLN A 352 8.28 12.45 -1.40
C GLN A 352 7.88 11.27 -2.26
N PRO A 353 7.75 11.45 -3.58
CA PRO A 353 7.28 10.38 -4.49
C PRO A 353 8.39 9.38 -4.85
N THR A 354 9.67 9.74 -4.72
CA THR A 354 10.81 8.90 -5.09
C THR A 354 11.93 8.95 -4.04
N ILE A 355 12.77 7.92 -4.01
CA ILE A 355 13.96 7.89 -3.13
C ILE A 355 14.89 9.06 -3.46
N ARG A 356 15.12 9.35 -4.74
CA ARG A 356 15.99 10.47 -5.15
C ARG A 356 15.45 11.81 -4.70
N ALA A 357 14.14 12.03 -4.76
CA ALA A 357 13.51 13.26 -4.28
C ALA A 357 13.69 13.41 -2.77
N GLN A 358 13.52 12.32 -2.00
CA GLN A 358 13.75 12.33 -0.55
C GLN A 358 15.23 12.59 -0.21
N ALA A 359 16.17 11.98 -0.94
CA ALA A 359 17.60 12.18 -0.69
C ALA A 359 18.01 13.65 -0.95
N LEU A 360 17.57 14.25 -2.06
CA LEU A 360 17.85 15.64 -2.37
C LEU A 360 17.17 16.60 -1.38
N ALA A 361 15.95 16.29 -0.94
CA ALA A 361 15.25 17.08 0.08
C ALA A 361 16.00 17.07 1.42
N ALA A 362 16.53 15.92 1.85
CA ALA A 362 17.34 15.82 3.07
C ALA A 362 18.66 16.61 2.96
N MET A 363 19.31 16.58 1.79
CA MET A 363 20.54 17.35 1.55
C MET A 363 20.31 18.86 1.69
N THR A 364 19.20 19.37 1.13
CA THR A 364 18.88 20.81 1.11
C THR A 364 18.15 21.30 2.36
N ASN A 365 17.66 20.40 3.21
CA ASN A 365 16.90 20.78 4.40
C ASN A 365 17.81 21.50 5.42
N PRO A 366 17.50 22.77 5.80
CA PRO A 366 18.34 23.54 6.74
C PRO A 366 18.51 22.89 8.11
N ILE A 367 17.55 22.07 8.55
CA ILE A 367 17.63 21.37 9.84
C ILE A 367 18.20 19.94 9.73
N GLU A 368 18.63 19.52 8.52
CA GLU A 368 19.28 18.23 8.27
C GLU A 368 20.70 18.47 7.73
N MET A 369 20.96 18.31 6.44
CA MET A 369 22.31 18.43 5.87
C MET A 369 22.68 19.87 5.44
N ASN A 370 21.72 20.78 5.31
CA ASN A 370 21.90 22.21 5.02
C ASN A 370 22.87 22.51 3.86
N ALA A 371 22.77 21.77 2.76
CA ALA A 371 23.67 21.91 1.63
C ALA A 371 23.03 22.67 0.47
N GLU A 372 23.80 23.53 -0.18
CA GLU A 372 23.47 24.06 -1.50
C GLU A 372 23.92 23.04 -2.55
N LEU A 373 23.00 22.57 -3.40
CA LEU A 373 23.31 21.49 -4.36
C LEU A 373 24.39 21.87 -5.38
N ALA A 374 24.48 23.13 -5.76
CA ALA A 374 25.54 23.61 -6.65
C ALA A 374 26.93 23.51 -6.00
N ASP A 375 27.04 23.77 -4.70
CA ASP A 375 28.29 23.63 -3.95
C ASP A 375 28.68 22.15 -3.81
N VAL A 376 27.71 21.26 -3.60
CA VAL A 376 27.95 19.82 -3.58
C VAL A 376 28.46 19.34 -4.94
N GLU A 377 27.81 19.75 -6.03
CA GLU A 377 28.25 19.41 -7.39
C GLU A 377 29.70 19.86 -7.64
N ALA A 378 30.07 21.07 -7.21
CA ALA A 378 31.43 21.60 -7.32
C ALA A 378 32.45 20.83 -6.46
N LYS A 379 32.16 20.61 -5.17
CA LYS A 379 33.04 19.86 -4.27
C LYS A 379 33.33 18.44 -4.78
N LEU A 380 32.33 17.77 -5.33
CA LEU A 380 32.50 16.43 -5.91
C LEU A 380 33.30 16.47 -7.21
N ALA A 381 33.15 17.53 -8.02
CA ALA A 381 33.87 17.69 -9.28
C ALA A 381 35.37 17.98 -9.10
N ASP A 382 35.78 18.50 -7.95
CA ASP A 382 37.20 18.70 -7.60
C ASP A 382 37.97 17.38 -7.44
N ASP A 383 37.26 16.25 -7.33
CA ASP A 383 37.85 14.93 -7.20
C ASP A 383 37.77 14.15 -8.54
N PRO A 384 38.87 13.99 -9.28
CA PRO A 384 38.87 13.29 -10.56
C PRO A 384 38.35 11.83 -10.47
N GLN A 385 38.55 11.15 -9.34
CA GLN A 385 38.08 9.79 -9.16
C GLN A 385 36.54 9.76 -9.14
N VAL A 386 35.90 10.71 -8.48
CA VAL A 386 34.44 10.83 -8.48
C VAL A 386 33.93 11.06 -9.89
N GLY A 387 34.59 11.94 -10.68
CA GLY A 387 34.24 12.13 -12.09
C GLY A 387 34.35 10.84 -12.91
N HIS A 388 35.38 10.03 -12.67
CA HIS A 388 35.52 8.70 -13.29
C HIS A 388 34.36 7.77 -12.89
N ASP A 389 33.97 7.75 -11.63
CA ASP A 389 32.90 6.89 -11.12
C ASP A 389 31.54 7.31 -11.72
N PHE A 390 31.29 8.61 -11.86
CA PHE A 390 30.11 9.12 -12.58
C PHE A 390 30.12 8.73 -14.06
N ALA A 391 31.30 8.75 -14.72
CA ALA A 391 31.42 8.32 -16.10
C ALA A 391 31.10 6.82 -16.25
N ALA A 392 31.55 5.98 -15.32
CA ALA A 392 31.25 4.56 -15.31
C ALA A 392 29.74 4.29 -15.08
N ALA A 393 29.10 5.03 -14.17
CA ALA A 393 27.71 4.86 -13.84
C ALA A 393 26.73 5.45 -14.86
N PHE A 394 27.08 6.60 -15.49
CA PHE A 394 26.16 7.41 -16.32
C PHE A 394 26.71 7.79 -17.69
N GLY A 395 27.86 7.27 -18.11
CA GLY A 395 28.47 7.48 -19.42
C GLY A 395 29.17 8.84 -19.62
N SER A 396 29.25 9.65 -18.58
CA SER A 396 29.91 10.96 -18.65
C SER A 396 30.36 11.40 -17.25
N PRO A 397 31.51 12.07 -17.10
CA PRO A 397 32.03 12.52 -15.81
C PRO A 397 31.26 13.71 -15.22
N GLN A 398 30.24 14.22 -15.90
CA GLN A 398 29.45 15.35 -15.43
C GLN A 398 28.68 15.00 -14.17
N ILE A 399 28.89 15.76 -13.11
CA ILE A 399 28.23 15.62 -11.82
C ILE A 399 27.04 16.59 -11.78
N THR A 400 25.86 16.06 -11.53
CA THR A 400 24.64 16.85 -11.40
C THR A 400 23.80 16.30 -10.25
N ARG A 401 22.96 17.16 -9.64
CA ARG A 401 22.01 16.78 -8.59
C ARG A 401 21.13 15.59 -8.98
N ASP A 402 20.67 15.53 -10.23
CA ASP A 402 19.87 14.40 -10.72
C ASP A 402 20.66 13.10 -10.67
N ARG A 403 21.91 13.08 -11.14
CA ARG A 403 22.77 11.88 -11.11
C ARG A 403 23.18 11.50 -9.69
N ILE A 404 23.44 12.47 -8.80
CA ILE A 404 23.65 12.21 -7.36
C ILE A 404 22.43 11.50 -6.79
N GLY A 405 21.23 12.03 -7.03
CA GLY A 405 19.97 11.42 -6.58
C GLY A 405 19.75 10.03 -7.15
N ARG A 406 20.04 9.81 -8.45
CA ARG A 406 19.94 8.50 -9.12
C ARG A 406 20.92 7.47 -8.54
N ALA A 407 22.16 7.84 -8.29
CA ALA A 407 23.13 6.94 -7.68
C ALA A 407 22.70 6.52 -6.27
N LEU A 408 22.29 7.49 -5.43
CA LEU A 408 21.75 7.20 -4.10
C LEU A 408 20.52 6.30 -4.15
N GLU A 409 19.59 6.53 -5.10
CA GLU A 409 18.41 5.70 -5.31
C GLU A 409 18.79 4.26 -5.67
N GLN A 410 19.75 4.05 -6.59
CA GLN A 410 20.21 2.71 -6.96
C GLN A 410 20.78 1.96 -5.75
N PHE A 411 21.63 2.58 -4.95
CA PHE A 411 22.16 1.97 -3.74
C PHE A 411 21.06 1.62 -2.73
N LEU A 412 20.18 2.58 -2.42
CA LEU A 412 19.11 2.40 -1.43
C LEU A 412 18.10 1.32 -1.84
N LEU A 413 17.85 1.14 -3.13
CA LEU A 413 17.02 0.04 -3.65
C LEU A 413 17.62 -1.34 -3.36
N THR A 414 18.95 -1.47 -3.27
CA THR A 414 19.61 -2.75 -2.96
C THR A 414 19.56 -3.15 -1.49
N LEU A 415 19.12 -2.26 -0.61
CA LEU A 415 19.03 -2.53 0.83
C LEU A 415 17.79 -3.37 1.14
N VAL A 416 17.88 -4.68 0.91
CA VAL A 416 16.76 -5.61 1.06
C VAL A 416 16.97 -6.51 2.28
N SER A 417 15.99 -6.48 3.21
CA SER A 417 15.96 -7.27 4.45
C SER A 417 14.80 -8.28 4.40
N VAL A 418 15.14 -9.59 4.28
CA VAL A 418 14.19 -10.67 3.98
C VAL A 418 14.57 -12.03 4.60
N ASP A 419 15.53 -12.05 5.50
CA ASP A 419 16.01 -13.28 6.14
C ASP A 419 15.91 -13.24 7.67
N ALA A 420 14.83 -12.65 8.16
CA ALA A 420 14.50 -12.67 9.58
C ALA A 420 14.19 -14.11 10.06
N ARG A 421 14.25 -14.34 11.38
CA ARG A 421 13.88 -15.62 11.98
C ARG A 421 12.48 -16.07 11.55
N PHE A 422 11.51 -15.14 11.50
CA PHE A 422 10.16 -15.38 11.00
C PHE A 422 10.18 -15.90 9.55
N ASP A 423 10.94 -15.26 8.67
CA ASP A 423 11.01 -15.65 7.25
C ASP A 423 11.60 -17.06 7.09
N ARG A 424 12.63 -17.37 7.86
CA ARG A 424 13.24 -18.71 7.84
C ARG A 424 12.28 -19.78 8.34
N ALA A 425 11.55 -19.50 9.42
CA ALA A 425 10.52 -20.42 9.94
C ALA A 425 9.40 -20.65 8.90
N ALA A 426 8.93 -19.60 8.23
CA ALA A 426 7.92 -19.69 7.19
C ALA A 426 8.38 -20.50 5.96
N ARG A 427 9.69 -20.51 5.67
CA ARG A 427 10.31 -21.33 4.60
C ARG A 427 10.70 -22.75 5.01
N GLY A 428 10.22 -23.24 6.16
CA GLY A 428 10.49 -24.60 6.65
C GLY A 428 11.77 -24.76 7.48
N GLY A 429 12.37 -23.66 7.91
CA GLY A 429 13.47 -23.66 8.89
C GLY A 429 13.02 -23.98 10.31
N ALA A 430 13.86 -23.66 11.30
CA ALA A 430 13.53 -23.90 12.72
C ALA A 430 12.20 -23.20 13.09
N PRO A 431 11.21 -23.94 13.64
CA PRO A 431 9.90 -23.41 13.95
C PRO A 431 9.96 -22.31 15.01
N LEU A 432 8.99 -21.45 15.02
CA LEU A 432 8.80 -20.47 16.11
C LEU A 432 8.55 -21.20 17.42
N THR A 433 9.02 -20.64 18.53
CA THR A 433 8.73 -21.14 19.88
C THR A 433 7.24 -20.97 20.20
N ALA A 434 6.76 -21.63 21.25
CA ALA A 434 5.37 -21.49 21.69
C ALA A 434 5.02 -20.02 22.03
N GLN A 435 5.93 -19.27 22.63
CA GLN A 435 5.72 -17.86 22.95
C GLN A 435 5.69 -16.98 21.67
N GLU A 436 6.60 -17.21 20.72
CA GLU A 436 6.61 -16.49 19.44
C GLU A 436 5.35 -16.80 18.60
N ASN A 437 4.90 -18.07 18.59
CA ASN A 437 3.65 -18.47 17.93
C ASN A 437 2.43 -17.82 18.59
N ARG A 438 2.39 -17.76 19.94
CA ARG A 438 1.33 -17.04 20.64
C ARG A 438 1.32 -15.57 20.28
N GLY A 439 2.50 -14.94 20.16
CA GLY A 439 2.62 -13.55 19.72
C GLY A 439 2.14 -13.34 18.28
N LEU A 440 2.48 -14.25 17.37
CA LEU A 440 1.97 -14.24 15.99
C LEU A 440 0.44 -14.40 15.95
N GLU A 441 -0.11 -15.34 16.73
CA GLU A 441 -1.56 -15.51 16.85
C GLU A 441 -2.25 -14.21 17.29
N LEU A 442 -1.75 -13.58 18.36
CA LEU A 442 -2.28 -12.31 18.86
C LEU A 442 -2.16 -11.18 17.83
N PHE A 443 -1.03 -11.11 17.15
CA PHE A 443 -0.79 -10.12 16.11
C PHE A 443 -1.80 -10.20 14.95
N LEU A 444 -2.18 -11.43 14.58
CA LEU A 444 -3.10 -11.76 13.49
C LEU A 444 -4.57 -11.90 13.95
N THR A 445 -4.83 -11.85 15.24
CA THR A 445 -6.18 -11.96 15.78
C THR A 445 -6.78 -10.59 16.04
N GLU A 446 -8.01 -10.42 15.59
CA GLU A 446 -8.81 -9.23 15.84
C GLU A 446 -9.16 -9.10 17.32
N TYR A 447 -9.33 -7.86 17.78
CA TYR A 447 -9.99 -7.58 19.04
C TYR A 447 -11.51 -7.54 18.83
N ASP A 448 -12.19 -8.65 19.11
CA ASP A 448 -13.64 -8.81 19.03
C ASP A 448 -14.14 -9.62 20.25
N PRO A 449 -14.30 -8.96 21.41
CA PRO A 449 -14.70 -9.64 22.63
C PRO A 449 -16.10 -10.26 22.57
N VAL A 450 -16.99 -9.76 21.69
CA VAL A 450 -18.33 -10.31 21.47
C VAL A 450 -18.24 -11.73 20.91
N ARG A 451 -17.30 -11.96 19.99
CA ARG A 451 -17.03 -13.29 19.42
C ARG A 451 -15.91 -14.04 20.16
N GLY A 452 -15.53 -13.59 21.36
CA GLY A 452 -14.50 -14.21 22.18
C GLY A 452 -13.06 -14.03 21.67
N LYS A 453 -12.84 -13.15 20.70
CA LYS A 453 -11.51 -12.87 20.15
C LYS A 453 -10.84 -11.75 20.95
N ARG A 454 -9.63 -11.99 21.42
CA ARG A 454 -8.83 -11.01 22.16
C ARG A 454 -7.42 -10.95 21.60
N GLY A 455 -7.29 -10.45 20.37
CA GLY A 455 -6.01 -10.24 19.70
C GLY A 455 -5.49 -8.82 19.86
N GLY A 456 -4.31 -8.58 19.30
CA GLY A 456 -3.67 -7.26 19.24
C GLY A 456 -4.11 -6.41 18.08
N ASP A 457 -4.85 -6.97 17.11
CA ASP A 457 -5.42 -6.27 15.94
C ASP A 457 -4.38 -5.55 15.06
N CYS A 458 -3.11 -6.00 15.08
CA CYS A 458 -2.00 -5.29 14.46
C CYS A 458 -2.01 -5.38 12.93
N PHE A 459 -2.57 -6.46 12.39
CA PHE A 459 -2.51 -6.82 10.97
C PHE A 459 -3.25 -5.87 10.04
N HIS A 460 -4.20 -5.08 10.54
CA HIS A 460 -4.92 -4.08 9.73
C HIS A 460 -4.00 -3.01 9.14
N CYS A 461 -2.96 -2.66 9.88
CA CYS A 461 -1.96 -1.68 9.45
C CYS A 461 -0.64 -2.35 9.06
N HIS A 462 -0.27 -3.41 9.78
CA HIS A 462 1.01 -4.10 9.67
C HIS A 462 0.89 -5.49 9.04
N GLY A 463 -0.03 -5.65 8.08
CA GLY A 463 -0.19 -6.89 7.33
C GLY A 463 0.84 -7.08 6.22
N GLY A 464 0.79 -8.26 5.60
CA GLY A 464 1.62 -8.60 4.45
C GLY A 464 3.07 -8.94 4.80
N GLY A 465 3.84 -9.39 3.81
CA GLY A 465 5.25 -9.77 3.96
C GLY A 465 6.17 -8.60 4.34
N LEU A 466 5.72 -7.38 4.14
CA LEU A 466 6.43 -6.15 4.53
C LEU A 466 6.05 -5.67 5.94
N PHE A 467 5.06 -6.29 6.59
CA PHE A 467 4.52 -5.85 7.87
C PHE A 467 4.15 -4.36 7.88
N SER A 468 3.56 -3.90 6.78
CA SER A 468 3.01 -2.55 6.59
C SER A 468 2.14 -2.50 5.33
N ASP A 469 1.08 -1.72 5.38
CA ASP A 469 0.30 -1.31 4.21
C ASP A 469 0.77 0.05 3.65
N PHE A 470 1.71 0.72 4.33
CA PHE A 470 2.23 2.06 4.03
C PHE A 470 1.13 3.15 3.92
N ALA A 471 -0.05 2.89 4.43
CA ALA A 471 -1.11 3.88 4.44
C ALA A 471 -0.85 4.98 5.48
N VAL A 472 -1.39 6.16 5.22
CA VAL A 472 -1.28 7.32 6.11
C VAL A 472 -2.41 7.28 7.13
N ARG A 473 -2.07 7.15 8.42
CA ARG A 473 -3.03 6.89 9.50
C ARG A 473 -2.77 7.76 10.73
N SER A 474 -3.81 7.97 11.53
CA SER A 474 -3.69 8.48 12.90
C SER A 474 -3.73 7.30 13.86
N ASN A 475 -2.66 7.08 14.59
CA ASN A 475 -2.55 6.02 15.60
C ASN A 475 -2.90 6.51 17.02
N GLY A 476 -3.44 7.72 17.14
CA GLY A 476 -3.90 8.26 18.41
C GLY A 476 -2.79 8.55 19.44
N LEU A 477 -1.58 8.93 19.00
CA LEU A 477 -0.51 9.35 19.91
C LEU A 477 -0.90 10.57 20.73
N ASP A 478 -1.57 11.53 20.11
CA ASP A 478 -1.99 12.76 20.72
C ASP A 478 -3.47 13.04 20.43
N ARG A 479 -4.16 13.70 21.36
CA ARG A 479 -5.53 14.15 21.14
C ARG A 479 -5.58 15.28 20.13
N VAL A 480 -4.59 16.17 20.18
CA VAL A 480 -4.33 17.25 19.23
C VAL A 480 -2.87 17.13 18.85
N ALA A 481 -2.59 16.76 17.62
CA ALA A 481 -1.23 16.61 17.14
C ALA A 481 -0.55 17.98 17.00
N THR A 482 0.69 18.09 17.42
CA THR A 482 1.54 19.28 17.21
C THR A 482 2.18 19.26 15.83
N ASP A 483 2.54 18.09 15.32
CA ASP A 483 3.00 17.91 13.95
C ASP A 483 1.79 17.70 13.02
N ALA A 484 1.71 18.52 11.98
CA ALA A 484 0.60 18.46 11.02
C ALA A 484 0.59 17.18 10.18
N GLY A 485 1.70 16.40 10.13
CA GLY A 485 1.80 15.15 9.40
C GLY A 485 1.45 15.31 7.93
N ALA A 486 0.74 14.34 7.38
CA ALA A 486 0.37 14.30 5.97
C ALA A 486 -0.49 15.47 5.49
N LYS A 487 -1.08 16.25 6.38
CA LYS A 487 -1.77 17.51 5.99
C LYS A 487 -0.83 18.46 5.26
N LEU A 488 0.47 18.47 5.59
CA LEU A 488 1.48 19.29 4.89
C LEU A 488 1.58 18.92 3.41
N THR A 489 1.40 17.64 3.09
CA THR A 489 1.49 17.12 1.73
C THR A 489 0.15 17.22 0.99
N THR A 490 -0.95 16.88 1.66
CA THR A 490 -2.27 16.72 1.01
C THR A 490 -3.13 18.00 1.07
N GLY A 491 -2.83 18.92 1.97
CA GLY A 491 -3.66 20.10 2.27
C GLY A 491 -4.99 19.79 3.00
N ARG A 492 -5.32 18.51 3.23
CA ARG A 492 -6.60 18.08 3.79
C ARG A 492 -6.59 18.18 5.31
N SER A 493 -7.64 18.74 5.89
CA SER A 493 -7.78 18.85 7.36
C SER A 493 -7.80 17.49 8.05
N ASP A 494 -8.40 16.48 7.43
CA ASP A 494 -8.52 15.12 7.98
C ASP A 494 -7.18 14.40 8.09
N ASP A 495 -6.17 14.85 7.34
CA ASP A 495 -4.83 14.26 7.37
C ASP A 495 -3.90 14.90 8.41
N HIS A 496 -4.43 15.82 9.23
CA HIS A 496 -3.65 16.44 10.31
C HIS A 496 -3.22 15.40 11.36
N GLY A 497 -1.92 15.34 11.67
CA GLY A 497 -1.35 14.38 12.61
C GLY A 497 -1.41 12.92 12.16
N ARG A 498 -1.57 12.68 10.85
CA ARG A 498 -1.48 11.35 10.25
C ARG A 498 -0.09 11.12 9.68
N PHE A 499 0.40 9.89 9.86
CA PHE A 499 1.71 9.47 9.40
C PHE A 499 1.63 8.14 8.67
N LYS A 500 2.60 7.90 7.78
CA LYS A 500 2.73 6.65 7.05
C LYS A 500 3.03 5.52 8.03
N THR A 501 2.27 4.42 7.95
CA THR A 501 2.52 3.18 8.69
C THR A 501 3.91 2.64 8.34
N PRO A 502 4.86 2.52 9.30
CA PRO A 502 6.18 1.97 9.02
C PRO A 502 6.14 0.45 8.93
N SER A 503 7.14 -0.14 8.26
CA SER A 503 7.38 -1.58 8.33
C SER A 503 7.81 -1.98 9.74
N LEU A 504 7.36 -3.16 10.21
CA LEU A 504 7.85 -3.74 11.48
C LEU A 504 9.06 -4.66 11.29
N ARG A 505 9.55 -4.84 10.05
CA ARG A 505 10.80 -5.56 9.85
C ARG A 505 11.93 -4.83 10.58
N ASN A 506 12.82 -5.59 11.22
CA ASN A 506 13.92 -5.08 12.04
C ASN A 506 13.48 -4.13 13.18
N VAL A 507 12.20 -4.15 13.59
CA VAL A 507 11.66 -3.20 14.58
C VAL A 507 12.42 -3.24 15.91
N GLU A 508 12.97 -4.37 16.32
CA GLU A 508 13.82 -4.50 17.52
C GLU A 508 15.07 -3.61 17.46
N LEU A 509 15.61 -3.35 16.25
CA LEU A 509 16.85 -2.60 16.05
C LEU A 509 16.63 -1.10 15.83
N THR A 510 15.38 -0.66 15.60
CA THR A 510 15.06 0.68 15.13
C THR A 510 14.43 1.59 16.21
N ALA A 511 14.68 1.27 17.48
CA ALA A 511 14.30 2.15 18.58
C ALA A 511 15.11 3.48 18.52
N PRO A 512 14.52 4.63 18.95
CA PRO A 512 13.21 4.81 19.54
C PRO A 512 12.07 4.91 18.49
N TYR A 513 10.82 4.70 18.93
CA TYR A 513 9.67 4.49 18.07
C TYR A 513 8.74 5.70 17.95
N MET A 514 7.89 5.68 16.95
CA MET A 514 6.94 6.69 16.47
C MET A 514 7.64 7.80 15.68
N HIS A 515 6.85 8.65 15.04
CA HIS A 515 7.38 9.73 14.20
C HIS A 515 8.26 10.73 14.94
N ASP A 516 8.11 10.84 16.25
CA ASP A 516 8.86 11.72 17.13
C ASP A 516 9.83 10.99 18.09
N GLY A 517 9.94 9.67 17.97
CA GLY A 517 10.85 8.87 18.77
C GLY A 517 10.53 8.81 20.28
N ARG A 518 9.26 9.05 20.68
CA ARG A 518 8.89 9.15 22.11
C ARG A 518 8.98 7.85 22.90
N PHE A 519 8.84 6.68 22.28
CA PHE A 519 8.91 5.40 22.95
C PHE A 519 10.26 4.71 22.74
N LYS A 520 10.89 4.30 23.83
CA LYS A 520 12.22 3.68 23.80
C LYS A 520 12.21 2.17 23.70
N THR A 521 11.07 1.52 23.97
CA THR A 521 10.95 0.05 24.01
C THR A 521 9.67 -0.41 23.30
N LEU A 522 9.67 -1.66 22.83
CA LEU A 522 8.48 -2.30 22.24
C LEU A 522 7.35 -2.44 23.24
N GLU A 523 7.67 -2.66 24.51
CA GLU A 523 6.70 -2.75 25.59
C GLU A 523 5.95 -1.41 25.77
N ALA A 524 6.64 -0.28 25.65
CA ALA A 524 6.01 1.04 25.71
C ALA A 524 5.10 1.30 24.49
N VAL A 525 5.48 0.80 23.31
CA VAL A 525 4.63 0.84 22.10
C VAL A 525 3.37 0.00 22.30
N LEU A 526 3.51 -1.22 22.84
CA LEU A 526 2.36 -2.09 23.10
C LEU A 526 1.42 -1.50 24.15
N ALA A 527 1.97 -0.90 25.22
CA ALA A 527 1.17 -0.20 26.22
C ALA A 527 0.38 0.96 25.62
N HIS A 528 0.95 1.69 24.65
CA HIS A 528 0.21 2.71 23.91
C HIS A 528 -0.98 2.11 23.15
N TYR A 529 -0.78 1.07 22.34
CA TYR A 529 -1.87 0.43 21.60
C TYR A 529 -2.88 -0.30 22.50
N ASP A 530 -2.43 -0.86 23.60
CA ASP A 530 -3.32 -1.55 24.55
C ASP A 530 -4.28 -0.58 25.26
N HIS A 531 -3.77 0.50 25.86
CA HIS A 531 -4.58 1.40 26.70
C HIS A 531 -4.19 2.89 26.63
N GLY A 532 -3.19 3.26 25.82
CA GLY A 532 -2.67 4.63 25.70
C GLY A 532 -3.24 5.46 24.54
N VAL A 533 -3.99 4.83 23.63
CA VAL A 533 -4.53 5.49 22.42
C VAL A 533 -5.42 6.67 22.78
N LYS A 534 -5.04 7.87 22.32
CA LYS A 534 -5.92 9.04 22.38
C LYS A 534 -6.93 8.96 21.25
N ARG A 535 -8.02 9.68 21.38
CA ARG A 535 -9.12 9.62 20.41
C ARG A 535 -9.31 10.98 19.72
N PRO A 536 -8.39 11.38 18.81
CA PRO A 536 -8.63 12.51 17.91
C PRO A 536 -9.80 12.20 16.96
N ALA A 537 -10.41 13.24 16.39
CA ALA A 537 -11.55 13.08 15.49
C ALA A 537 -11.22 12.26 14.21
N ASN A 538 -9.95 12.16 13.86
CA ASN A 538 -9.45 11.43 12.69
C ASN A 538 -8.65 10.16 13.07
N LEU A 539 -8.86 9.61 14.28
CA LEU A 539 -8.29 8.32 14.67
C LEU A 539 -8.61 7.27 13.61
N ASP A 540 -7.71 6.32 13.37
CA ASP A 540 -8.01 5.22 12.43
C ASP A 540 -9.25 4.42 12.89
N PRO A 541 -10.20 4.09 12.00
CA PRO A 541 -11.42 3.34 12.36
C PRO A 541 -11.14 2.01 13.05
N ASN A 542 -10.05 1.30 12.66
CA ASN A 542 -9.68 0.03 13.28
C ASN A 542 -9.19 0.20 14.73
N LEU A 543 -8.68 1.38 15.11
CA LEU A 543 -8.40 1.71 16.51
C LEU A 543 -9.61 2.29 17.21
N ALA A 544 -10.46 3.01 16.50
CA ALA A 544 -11.65 3.65 17.08
C ALA A 544 -12.73 2.64 17.50
N LYS A 545 -12.74 1.43 16.96
CA LYS A 545 -13.63 0.33 17.38
C LYS A 545 -13.24 -0.27 18.75
N HIS A 546 -11.98 -0.13 19.18
CA HIS A 546 -11.55 -0.63 20.50
C HIS A 546 -12.18 0.18 21.63
N PRO A 547 -12.43 -0.45 22.81
CA PRO A 547 -12.93 0.26 23.98
C PRO A 547 -12.01 1.41 24.40
N ALA A 548 -12.58 2.45 24.99
CA ALA A 548 -11.77 3.56 25.53
C ALA A 548 -10.81 3.12 26.64
N ALA A 549 -11.16 2.03 27.35
CA ALA A 549 -10.31 1.41 28.38
C ALA A 549 -9.17 0.55 27.78
N GLY A 550 -9.15 0.38 26.44
CA GLY A 550 -8.16 -0.43 25.73
C GLY A 550 -8.52 -1.91 25.63
N MET A 551 -7.62 -2.67 25.01
CA MET A 551 -7.80 -4.10 24.74
C MET A 551 -7.57 -4.98 25.98
N GLN A 552 -6.89 -4.46 27.00
CA GLN A 552 -6.57 -5.15 28.25
C GLN A 552 -5.81 -6.47 28.04
N LEU A 553 -4.76 -6.42 27.23
CA LEU A 553 -3.87 -7.55 26.99
C LEU A 553 -3.16 -7.95 28.30
N SER A 554 -3.12 -9.24 28.60
CA SER A 554 -2.36 -9.73 29.75
C SER A 554 -0.86 -9.46 29.59
N ALA A 555 -0.13 -9.37 30.70
CA ALA A 555 1.33 -9.22 30.66
C ALA A 555 2.02 -10.37 29.88
N ALA A 556 1.45 -11.58 29.93
CA ALA A 556 1.94 -12.72 29.16
C ALA A 556 1.69 -12.55 27.66
N ASP A 557 0.52 -12.02 27.26
CA ASP A 557 0.21 -11.75 25.85
C ASP A 557 1.07 -10.60 25.29
N GLN A 558 1.30 -9.55 26.08
CA GLN A 558 2.22 -8.46 25.69
C GLN A 558 3.66 -8.99 25.50
N ALA A 559 4.15 -9.84 26.42
CA ALA A 559 5.46 -10.48 26.29
C ALA A 559 5.54 -11.40 25.05
N ALA A 560 4.45 -12.10 24.71
CA ALA A 560 4.37 -12.93 23.52
C ALA A 560 4.40 -12.09 22.24
N LEU A 561 3.68 -10.96 22.18
CA LEU A 561 3.75 -10.02 21.06
C LEU A 561 5.17 -9.46 20.87
N VAL A 562 5.85 -9.06 21.95
CA VAL A 562 7.26 -8.62 21.87
C VAL A 562 8.16 -9.74 21.35
N ALA A 563 7.98 -10.98 21.83
CA ALA A 563 8.75 -12.13 21.35
C ALA A 563 8.54 -12.34 19.84
N PHE A 564 7.30 -12.25 19.36
CA PHE A 564 7.04 -12.31 17.93
C PHE A 564 7.69 -11.15 17.15
N LEU A 565 7.53 -9.91 17.59
CA LEU A 565 8.12 -8.74 16.91
C LEU A 565 9.65 -8.87 16.77
N ARG A 566 10.33 -9.44 17.75
CA ARG A 566 11.76 -9.74 17.70
C ARG A 566 12.12 -10.76 16.61
N THR A 567 11.21 -11.67 16.26
CA THR A 567 11.45 -12.62 15.15
C THR A 567 11.54 -11.95 13.78
N LEU A 568 11.10 -10.68 13.65
CA LEU A 568 11.18 -9.90 12.42
C LEU A 568 12.56 -9.27 12.19
N THR A 569 13.52 -9.53 13.06
CA THR A 569 14.91 -9.05 12.97
C THR A 569 15.73 -9.91 12.01
N ASP A 570 16.27 -9.27 10.97
CA ASP A 570 17.23 -9.84 10.02
C ASP A 570 18.66 -9.47 10.43
N SER A 571 19.27 -10.30 11.26
CA SER A 571 20.65 -10.11 11.71
C SER A 571 21.66 -10.17 10.58
N SER A 572 21.35 -10.88 9.49
CA SER A 572 22.21 -10.97 8.31
C SER A 572 22.25 -9.63 7.57
N PHE A 573 21.12 -8.92 7.45
CA PHE A 573 21.05 -7.59 6.86
C PHE A 573 21.87 -6.58 7.67
N ALA A 574 21.66 -6.50 8.98
CA ALA A 574 22.42 -5.59 9.85
C ALA A 574 23.93 -5.88 9.81
N GLY A 575 24.31 -7.14 9.75
CA GLY A 575 25.70 -7.56 9.61
C GLY A 575 26.32 -7.21 8.24
N ARG A 576 25.56 -7.32 7.14
CA ARG A 576 26.02 -6.88 5.81
C ARG A 576 26.16 -5.37 5.73
N ALA A 577 25.11 -4.64 6.09
CA ALA A 577 25.12 -3.18 6.09
C ALA A 577 26.28 -2.59 6.90
N SER A 578 26.62 -3.21 8.05
CA SER A 578 27.74 -2.78 8.89
C SER A 578 29.11 -3.09 8.27
N ARG A 579 29.31 -4.27 7.66
CA ARG A 579 30.59 -4.62 7.00
C ARG A 579 30.86 -3.78 5.77
N ASP A 580 29.79 -3.41 5.09
CA ASP A 580 29.85 -2.60 3.88
C ASP A 580 30.07 -1.10 4.18
N ALA A 581 29.92 -0.66 5.42
CA ALA A 581 30.27 0.70 5.80
C ALA A 581 31.80 0.92 5.69
N PRO A 582 32.26 2.01 5.05
CA PRO A 582 33.67 2.37 5.09
C PRO A 582 34.14 2.47 6.54
N GLN A 583 35.33 1.94 6.85
CA GLN A 583 35.94 2.18 8.14
C GLN A 583 36.27 3.67 8.23
N VAL A 584 35.41 4.41 8.90
CA VAL A 584 35.70 5.81 9.21
C VAL A 584 36.81 5.80 10.24
N ALA A 585 38.00 6.29 9.88
CA ALA A 585 39.05 6.56 10.84
C ALA A 585 38.51 7.51 11.93
N PRO A 586 38.86 7.27 13.20
CA PRO A 586 38.32 8.01 14.34
C PRO A 586 38.56 9.52 14.26
#